data_9c6944a1080c22789e088d68a5d11cf0
#
_entry.id   9c6944a1080c22789e088d68a5d11cf0
#
_cell.length_a   1.000
_cell.length_b   1.000
_cell.length_c   1.000
_cell.angle_alpha   90.00
_cell.angle_beta   90.00
_cell.angle_gamma   90.00
#
_symmetry.space_group_name_H-M   'P 1'
#
loop_
_entity.id
_entity.type
_entity.pdbx_description
1 polymer ?
#
loop_
_entity_poly.entity_id
_entity_poly.type
_entity_poly.pdbx_seq_one_letter_code
_entity_poly.pdbx_strand_id
1 'polypeptide(L)'
;MNRPIPPLDRASFYSPQAGRLIDAPRHSKARFAIGDIVKHKLYDFRGVVFDIDPVFANSDEWFESIPMEMRPTREQPFYHLLAENGESSYVAYVSQQNLIDDGESGPVEHPSVAELFSEFADGRYRLLRGLTH
;
A
#
# COMPACT_ATOMS: atom_id res chain seq x y z
N MET A 1 24.67 3.63 0.80
CA MET A 1 24.52 3.65 0.24
C MET A 1 24.18 3.93 0.11
N ASN A 2 24.11 3.79 0.75
CA ASN A 2 23.71 3.98 0.57
C ASN A 2 23.48 4.36 0.96
N ARG A 3 23.68 4.22 1.69
CA ARG A 3 23.58 4.52 1.90
C ARG A 3 23.24 4.80 2.22
N PRO A 4 22.95 4.41 2.52
CA PRO A 4 22.76 4.55 2.70
C PRO A 4 22.38 4.86 3.03
N ILE A 5 22.50 4.96 3.53
CA ILE A 5 22.29 5.08 3.64
C ILE A 5 22.16 5.14 3.93
N PRO A 6 22.10 4.87 4.41
CA PRO A 6 22.02 4.75 4.42
C PRO A 6 21.83 4.91 4.64
N PRO A 7 21.91 4.62 5.19
CA PRO A 7 21.79 4.56 5.18
C PRO A 7 21.56 4.94 5.31
N LEU A 8 21.77 5.08 5.65
CA LEU A 8 21.58 5.26 5.63
C LEU A 8 21.44 5.37 5.87
N ASP A 9 21.74 5.09 6.61
CA ASP A 9 21.68 5.04 6.45
C ASP A 9 21.60 5.03 6.79
N ARG A 10 21.65 4.61 7.38
CA ARG A 10 21.69 4.58 7.48
C ARG A 10 21.78 5.08 7.72
N ALA A 11 21.66 4.82 8.05
CA ALA A 11 21.86 5.15 7.93
C ALA A 11 21.81 5.90 7.95
N SER A 12 21.86 6.07 8.36
CA SER A 12 21.79 6.59 8.09
C SER A 12 21.44 7.08 8.37
N PHE A 13 21.65 7.50 8.84
CA PHE A 13 21.15 7.81 8.96
C PHE A 13 21.07 8.07 9.59
N TYR A 14 21.37 7.82 10.22
CA TYR A 14 21.27 8.00 10.65
C TYR A 14 21.54 8.57 11.15
N SER A 15 21.61 8.47 11.38
CA SER A 15 21.84 8.97 11.69
C SER A 15 21.77 9.74 12.07
N PRO A 16 21.84 10.05 12.46
CA PRO A 16 21.66 10.64 12.63
C PRO A 16 21.39 11.36 12.43
N GLN A 17 21.46 11.51 12.67
CA GLN A 17 21.13 11.91 12.22
C GLN A 17 20.68 11.99 12.14
N ALA A 18 20.88 11.88 12.58
CA ALA A 18 20.35 11.70 12.31
C ALA A 18 19.84 11.66 12.39
N GLY A 19 19.68 11.57 12.67
CA GLY A 19 19.12 11.21 12.59
C GLY A 19 18.52 11.33 12.50
N ARG A 20 18.61 11.45 12.77
CA ARG A 20 18.01 11.44 12.47
C ARG A 20 17.22 11.35 12.34
N LEU A 21 17.19 11.45 12.78
CA LEU A 21 16.40 11.24 12.45
C LEU A 21 15.66 11.18 12.20
N ILE A 22 15.29 11.16 12.60
CA ILE A 22 14.61 11.00 12.17
C ILE A 22 13.84 11.14 11.84
N ASP A 23 13.44 11.21 11.93
CA ASP A 23 12.61 11.24 11.44
C ASP A 23 11.82 10.74 11.03
N ALA A 24 11.91 10.51 11.43
CA ALA A 24 11.00 9.69 11.00
C ALA A 24 9.69 10.08 10.82
N PRO A 25 9.30 10.42 11.27
CA PRO A 25 8.03 10.58 11.03
C PRO A 25 7.64 11.26 9.96
N ARG A 26 8.45 11.51 9.35
CA ARG A 26 8.11 12.03 8.24
C ARG A 26 7.57 11.10 7.34
N HIS A 27 7.67 9.81 7.56
CA HIS A 27 6.95 8.97 6.67
C HIS A 27 5.51 9.05 7.05
N SER A 28 4.67 8.90 6.08
CA SER A 28 3.25 9.02 6.25
C SER A 28 2.71 7.88 7.08
N LYS A 29 1.75 8.20 7.92
CA LYS A 29 0.98 7.14 8.55
C LYS A 29 0.03 6.56 7.53
N ALA A 30 -0.34 5.30 7.73
CA ALA A 30 -1.29 4.65 6.85
C ALA A 30 -2.65 5.35 6.95
N ARG A 31 -3.15 5.79 5.81
CA ARG A 31 -4.46 6.44 5.74
C ARG A 31 -5.59 5.46 5.49
N PHE A 32 -5.25 4.25 5.04
CA PHE A 32 -6.24 3.23 4.75
C PHE A 32 -6.00 2.02 5.64
N ALA A 33 -7.07 1.30 5.91
CA ALA A 33 -7.03 0.12 6.78
C ALA A 33 -7.41 -1.12 5.97
N ILE A 34 -7.09 -2.28 6.49
CA ILE A 34 -7.49 -3.53 5.86
C ILE A 34 -9.02 -3.53 5.77
N GLY A 35 -9.52 -3.84 4.58
CA GLY A 35 -10.95 -3.80 4.30
C GLY A 35 -11.41 -2.55 3.58
N ASP A 36 -10.59 -1.49 3.56
CA ASP A 36 -10.95 -0.26 2.85
C ASP A 36 -10.86 -0.49 1.36
N ILE A 37 -11.75 0.15 0.62
CA ILE A 37 -11.75 0.09 -0.83
C ILE A 37 -11.11 1.37 -1.35
N VAL A 38 -10.15 1.19 -2.25
CA VAL A 38 -9.39 2.31 -2.81
C VAL A 38 -9.32 2.16 -4.32
N LYS A 39 -8.97 3.25 -4.99
CA LYS A 39 -8.70 3.20 -6.43
C LYS A 39 -7.42 3.95 -6.72
N HIS A 40 -6.80 3.60 -7.84
CA HIS A 40 -5.59 4.26 -8.29
C HIS A 40 -5.95 5.63 -8.87
N LYS A 41 -5.10 6.61 -8.61
CA LYS A 41 -5.36 7.96 -9.09
C LYS A 41 -5.22 8.09 -10.60
N LEU A 42 -4.35 7.27 -11.21
CA LEU A 42 -4.01 7.39 -12.61
C LEU A 42 -4.49 6.22 -13.45
N TYR A 43 -4.37 5.00 -12.92
CA TYR A 43 -4.73 3.79 -13.66
C TYR A 43 -6.15 3.38 -13.33
N ASP A 44 -6.78 2.70 -14.29
CA ASP A 44 -8.18 2.34 -14.16
C ASP A 44 -8.33 1.01 -13.42
N PHE A 45 -8.10 1.03 -12.10
CA PHE A 45 -8.39 -0.13 -11.27
C PHE A 45 -8.69 0.30 -9.85
N ARG A 46 -9.37 -0.59 -9.15
CA ARG A 46 -9.74 -0.40 -7.77
C ARG A 46 -9.54 -1.71 -7.03
N GLY A 47 -9.53 -1.68 -5.71
CA GLY A 47 -9.33 -2.90 -4.95
C GLY A 47 -9.60 -2.72 -3.48
N VAL A 48 -9.58 -3.84 -2.77
CA VAL A 48 -9.72 -3.83 -1.32
C VAL A 48 -8.38 -4.13 -0.68
N VAL A 49 -8.03 -3.37 0.34
CA VAL A 49 -6.77 -3.51 1.06
C VAL A 49 -6.81 -4.78 1.89
N PHE A 50 -5.84 -5.67 1.69
CA PHE A 50 -5.77 -6.87 2.52
C PHE A 50 -4.45 -6.98 3.30
N ASP A 51 -3.48 -6.11 3.03
CA ASP A 51 -2.25 -6.06 3.82
C ASP A 51 -1.62 -4.69 3.65
N ILE A 52 -0.82 -4.28 4.63
CA ILE A 52 -0.21 -2.95 4.63
C ILE A 52 1.25 -3.08 5.06
N ASP A 53 2.14 -2.51 4.26
CA ASP A 53 3.54 -2.37 4.62
C ASP A 53 3.78 -0.92 5.02
N PRO A 54 4.31 -0.65 6.21
CA PRO A 54 4.50 0.75 6.64
C PRO A 54 5.45 1.53 5.73
N VAL A 55 6.39 0.82 5.12
CA VAL A 55 7.29 1.39 4.12
C VAL A 55 7.47 0.34 3.04
N PHE A 56 8.05 0.74 1.92
CA PHE A 56 8.28 -0.17 0.80
C PHE A 56 8.98 -1.45 1.28
N ALA A 57 8.42 -2.60 0.93
CA ALA A 57 8.92 -3.90 1.37
C ALA A 57 8.89 -4.94 0.26
N ASN A 58 9.18 -4.52 -0.96
CA ASN A 58 9.28 -5.43 -2.10
C ASN A 58 10.71 -5.36 -2.64
N SER A 59 10.99 -6.03 -3.75
CA SER A 59 12.36 -6.10 -4.26
C SER A 59 12.74 -4.82 -4.99
N ASP A 60 14.04 -4.57 -5.05
CA ASP A 60 14.56 -3.45 -5.82
C ASP A 60 14.22 -3.61 -7.30
N GLU A 61 14.25 -4.84 -7.81
CA GLU A 61 13.89 -5.09 -9.21
C GLU A 61 12.46 -4.67 -9.49
N TRP A 62 11.55 -5.00 -8.56
CA TRP A 62 10.15 -4.60 -8.73
C TRP A 62 10.04 -3.08 -8.77
N PHE A 63 10.73 -2.41 -7.83
CA PHE A 63 10.66 -0.95 -7.73
C PHE A 63 11.23 -0.29 -8.99
N GLU A 64 12.34 -0.82 -9.49
CA GLU A 64 13.00 -0.26 -10.66
C GLU A 64 12.24 -0.56 -11.95
N SER A 65 11.32 -1.51 -11.93
CA SER A 65 10.47 -1.78 -13.08
C SER A 65 9.43 -0.68 -13.30
N ILE A 66 9.20 0.17 -12.29
CA ILE A 66 8.28 1.29 -12.44
C ILE A 66 9.00 2.38 -13.24
N PRO A 67 8.37 2.94 -14.27
CA PRO A 67 8.99 4.04 -15.01
C PRO A 67 9.42 5.16 -14.06
N MET A 68 10.61 5.70 -14.30
CA MET A 68 11.21 6.64 -13.35
C MET A 68 10.31 7.83 -13.03
N GLU A 69 9.60 8.34 -14.01
CA GLU A 69 8.74 9.50 -13.80
C GLU A 69 7.49 9.17 -13.00
N MET A 70 7.19 7.89 -12.80
CA MET A 70 6.03 7.46 -12.03
C MET A 70 6.41 6.79 -10.74
N ARG A 71 7.70 6.74 -10.44
CA ARG A 71 8.21 5.99 -9.29
C ARG A 71 7.93 6.75 -8.00
N PRO A 72 7.24 6.12 -7.05
CA PRO A 72 6.91 6.79 -5.77
C PRO A 72 8.10 6.77 -4.83
N THR A 73 8.01 7.51 -3.73
CA THR A 73 9.02 7.41 -2.68
C THR A 73 8.83 6.09 -1.94
N ARG A 74 9.90 5.58 -1.36
CA ARG A 74 9.85 4.32 -0.60
C ARG A 74 9.41 4.51 0.84
N GLU A 75 9.50 5.73 1.37
CA GLU A 75 9.21 6.02 2.78
C GLU A 75 7.77 6.40 2.99
N GLN A 76 6.88 5.53 2.57
CA GLN A 76 5.45 5.73 2.79
C GLN A 76 4.79 4.36 2.81
N PRO A 77 3.58 4.27 3.34
CA PRO A 77 2.87 2.98 3.32
C PRO A 77 2.61 2.49 1.90
N PHE A 78 2.73 1.20 1.71
CA PHE A 78 2.36 0.51 0.49
C PHE A 78 1.27 -0.50 0.84
N TYR A 79 0.35 -0.69 -0.08
CA TYR A 79 -0.85 -1.48 0.16
C TYR A 79 -0.93 -2.66 -0.79
N HIS A 80 -1.28 -3.82 -0.23
CA HIS A 80 -1.56 -5.00 -1.02
C HIS A 80 -3.07 -5.03 -1.28
N LEU A 81 -3.45 -5.06 -2.54
CA LEU A 81 -4.85 -4.95 -2.93
C LEU A 81 -5.33 -6.20 -3.67
N LEU A 82 -6.54 -6.65 -3.35
CA LEU A 82 -7.27 -7.52 -4.25
C LEU A 82 -7.92 -6.59 -5.25
N ALA A 83 -7.38 -6.52 -6.45
CA ALA A 83 -7.71 -5.48 -7.42
C ALA A 83 -8.49 -6.03 -8.61
N GLU A 84 -9.24 -5.15 -9.24
CA GLU A 84 -9.97 -5.47 -10.46
C GLU A 84 -10.08 -4.20 -11.31
N ASN A 85 -10.18 -4.40 -12.61
CA ASN A 85 -10.34 -3.28 -13.54
C ASN A 85 -11.58 -3.41 -14.42
N GLY A 86 -12.52 -4.28 -14.03
CA GLY A 86 -13.72 -4.53 -14.80
C GLY A 86 -13.57 -5.67 -15.78
N GLU A 87 -12.36 -6.05 -16.14
CA GLU A 87 -12.11 -7.14 -17.07
C GLU A 87 -11.30 -8.27 -16.45
N SER A 88 -10.45 -7.96 -15.52
CA SER A 88 -9.62 -8.99 -14.86
C SER A 88 -9.44 -8.67 -13.40
N SER A 89 -9.04 -9.66 -12.64
CA SER A 89 -8.75 -9.54 -11.22
C SER A 89 -7.30 -9.94 -10.98
N TYR A 90 -6.63 -9.25 -10.06
CA TYR A 90 -5.24 -9.51 -9.78
C TYR A 90 -4.88 -8.96 -8.42
N VAL A 91 -3.63 -9.16 -8.00
CA VAL A 91 -3.11 -8.57 -6.77
C VAL A 91 -2.22 -7.40 -7.17
N ALA A 92 -2.43 -6.25 -6.54
CA ALA A 92 -1.64 -5.05 -6.84
C ALA A 92 -0.92 -4.59 -5.58
N TYR A 93 0.24 -3.98 -5.77
CA TYR A 93 1.04 -3.41 -4.69
C TYR A 93 1.24 -1.94 -5.01
N VAL A 94 0.65 -1.05 -4.21
CA VAL A 94 0.52 0.36 -4.58
C VAL A 94 0.88 1.27 -3.42
N SER A 95 1.63 2.33 -3.73
CA SER A 95 2.02 3.33 -2.74
C SER A 95 0.81 4.19 -2.34
N GLN A 96 0.83 4.65 -1.11
CA GLN A 96 -0.25 5.47 -0.57
C GLN A 96 -0.51 6.72 -1.41
N GLN A 97 0.56 7.34 -1.93
CA GLN A 97 0.39 8.58 -2.69
C GLN A 97 -0.44 8.40 -3.95
N ASN A 98 -0.56 7.17 -4.44
CA ASN A 98 -1.28 6.90 -5.67
C ASN A 98 -2.69 6.37 -5.45
N LEU A 99 -3.18 6.39 -4.23
CA LEU A 99 -4.48 5.82 -3.90
C LEU A 99 -5.42 6.85 -3.30
N ILE A 100 -6.71 6.69 -3.62
CA ILE A 100 -7.77 7.47 -2.97
C ILE A 100 -8.88 6.53 -2.56
N ASP A 101 -9.64 6.96 -1.56
CA ASP A 101 -10.78 6.16 -1.07
C ASP A 101 -11.83 5.98 -2.16
N ASP A 102 -12.39 4.79 -2.23
CA ASP A 102 -13.42 4.49 -3.24
C ASP A 102 -14.54 3.64 -2.65
N GLY A 103 -14.78 3.73 -1.35
CA GLY A 103 -15.81 2.93 -0.70
C GLY A 103 -17.20 3.19 -1.22
N GLU A 104 -17.44 4.37 -1.77
CA GLU A 104 -18.78 4.71 -2.25
C GLU A 104 -19.13 4.00 -3.56
N SER A 105 -18.15 3.46 -4.26
CA SER A 105 -18.41 2.76 -5.51
C SER A 105 -18.87 1.32 -5.32
N GLY A 106 -18.93 0.85 -4.08
CA GLY A 106 -19.48 -0.47 -3.79
C GLY A 106 -18.42 -1.56 -3.75
N PRO A 107 -18.87 -2.81 -3.66
CA PRO A 107 -17.98 -3.95 -3.50
C PRO A 107 -17.00 -4.12 -4.67
N VAL A 108 -15.90 -4.80 -4.37
CA VAL A 108 -14.87 -5.15 -5.36
C VAL A 108 -15.15 -6.55 -5.88
N GLU A 109 -15.04 -6.72 -7.19
CA GLU A 109 -15.27 -8.03 -7.81
C GLU A 109 -13.94 -8.76 -7.97
N HIS A 110 -13.62 -9.58 -6.99
CA HIS A 110 -12.40 -10.35 -6.99
C HIS A 110 -12.68 -11.70 -6.34
N PRO A 111 -12.25 -12.80 -6.96
CA PRO A 111 -12.60 -14.14 -6.43
C PRO A 111 -12.08 -14.43 -5.04
N SER A 112 -11.00 -13.76 -4.62
CA SER A 112 -10.42 -14.02 -3.29
C SER A 112 -11.06 -13.20 -2.19
N VAL A 113 -11.99 -12.30 -2.51
CA VAL A 113 -12.62 -11.49 -1.47
C VAL A 113 -13.30 -12.38 -0.42
N ALA A 114 -14.03 -13.40 -0.87
CA ALA A 114 -14.77 -14.26 0.07
C ALA A 114 -13.84 -15.11 0.94
N GLU A 115 -12.58 -15.23 0.55
CA GLU A 115 -11.61 -16.00 1.34
C GLU A 115 -11.05 -15.19 2.52
N LEU A 116 -11.08 -13.88 2.41
CA LEU A 116 -10.47 -12.99 3.41
C LEU A 116 -11.49 -12.14 4.15
N PHE A 117 -12.62 -11.87 3.53
CA PHE A 117 -13.59 -10.92 4.10
C PHE A 117 -14.96 -11.55 4.21
N SER A 118 -15.72 -11.10 5.22
CA SER A 118 -17.03 -11.69 5.50
C SER A 118 -18.18 -10.88 4.91
N GLU A 119 -18.14 -9.59 5.04
CA GLU A 119 -19.26 -8.77 4.58
C GLU A 119 -18.77 -7.40 4.16
N PHE A 120 -19.57 -6.76 3.31
CA PHE A 120 -19.34 -5.39 2.88
C PHE A 120 -20.43 -4.53 3.51
N ALA A 121 -20.04 -3.52 4.27
CA ALA A 121 -20.99 -2.62 4.90
C ALA A 121 -20.34 -1.27 5.12
N ASP A 122 -21.11 -0.20 4.91
CA ASP A 122 -20.64 1.17 5.13
C ASP A 122 -19.38 1.49 4.34
N GLY A 123 -19.31 0.97 3.11
CA GLY A 123 -18.23 1.31 2.20
C GLY A 123 -16.93 0.56 2.44
N ARG A 124 -16.95 -0.52 3.22
CA ARG A 124 -15.73 -1.27 3.49
C ARG A 124 -16.04 -2.72 3.82
N TYR A 125 -15.00 -3.54 3.75
CA TYR A 125 -15.10 -4.96 4.07
C TYR A 125 -14.66 -5.25 5.49
N ARG A 126 -15.21 -6.31 6.07
CA ARG A 126 -14.84 -6.78 7.39
C ARG A 126 -14.03 -8.06 7.25
N LEU A 127 -12.86 -8.14 7.88
CA LEU A 127 -12.05 -9.35 7.84
C LEU A 127 -12.81 -10.54 8.41
N LEU A 128 -12.55 -11.70 7.83
CA LEU A 128 -13.09 -12.92 8.37
C LEU A 128 -12.59 -13.11 9.81
N ARG A 129 -13.43 -13.71 10.64
CA ARG A 129 -13.18 -13.77 12.06
C ARG A 129 -11.85 -14.41 12.42
N GLY A 130 -11.48 -15.46 11.74
CA GLY A 130 -10.23 -16.16 12.06
C GLY A 130 -8.97 -15.43 11.63
N LEU A 131 -9.10 -14.34 10.89
CA LEU A 131 -7.96 -13.60 10.37
C LEU A 131 -7.67 -12.30 11.13
N THR A 132 -8.52 -11.98 12.11
CA THR A 132 -8.34 -10.75 12.90
C THR A 132 -7.39 -11.03 14.07
N HIS A 133 -6.53 -10.08 14.38
CA HIS A 133 -5.61 -10.25 15.52
C HIS A 133 -5.80 -9.19 16.54
#